data_183d59c9c263db04d75f3b3a3777efde
#
_entry.id   183d59c9c263db04d75f3b3a3777efde
#
_cell.length_a   1.000
_cell.length_b   1.000
_cell.length_c   1.000
_cell.angle_alpha   90.00
_cell.angle_beta   90.00
_cell.angle_gamma   90.00
#
_symmetry.space_group_name_H-M   'P 1'
#
loop_
_entity.id
_entity.type
_entity.pdbx_description
1 polymer ?
#
loop_
_entity_poly.entity_id
_entity_poly.type
_entity_poly.pdbx_seq_one_letter_code
_entity_poly.pdbx_strand_id
1 'polypeptide(L)'
;LGSAAWAARSNANIVINSPARVATSLIECFTETWHEEQGDTSLPMMGITRQLYVADTDTEAEVRGRPAFDSWFASFSKLWQTFGANPIRYPDNFDAARKAGVITVGSPDTVRAEITEQQEVSGCNYWVSRMAYGDLTFEESARSLDLFAAEVMPYFRDVEARPAAE
;
A
#
# COMPACT_ATOMS: atom_id res chain seq x y z
N LEU A 1 14.21 -10.44 -4.69
CA LEU A 1 13.58 -11.78 -4.76
C LEU A 1 14.01 -12.67 -3.57
N GLY A 2 15.30 -12.68 -3.19
CA GLY A 2 15.78 -13.56 -2.12
C GLY A 2 15.04 -13.46 -0.78
N SER A 3 14.61 -12.26 -0.38
CA SER A 3 13.81 -12.05 0.85
C SER A 3 12.41 -12.64 0.74
N ALA A 4 11.78 -12.59 -0.43
CA ALA A 4 10.46 -13.18 -0.66
C ALA A 4 10.52 -14.71 -0.59
N ALA A 5 11.47 -15.32 -1.29
CA ALA A 5 11.69 -16.77 -1.22
C ALA A 5 12.04 -17.25 0.20
N TRP A 6 12.88 -16.49 0.93
CA TRP A 6 13.18 -16.80 2.33
C TRP A 6 11.94 -16.77 3.22
N ALA A 7 11.09 -15.77 3.07
CA ALA A 7 9.85 -15.66 3.84
C ALA A 7 8.89 -16.83 3.57
N ALA A 8 8.75 -17.26 2.31
CA ALA A 8 7.94 -18.42 1.94
C ALA A 8 8.46 -19.70 2.59
N ARG A 9 9.79 -19.96 2.53
CA ARG A 9 10.43 -21.12 3.22
C ARG A 9 10.26 -21.07 4.72
N SER A 10 10.21 -19.88 5.29
CA SER A 10 10.03 -19.67 6.73
C SER A 10 8.57 -19.70 7.20
N ASN A 11 7.62 -19.99 6.31
CA ASN A 11 6.18 -19.97 6.60
C ASN A 11 5.73 -18.64 7.19
N ALA A 12 6.21 -17.52 6.63
CA ALA A 12 5.95 -16.18 7.11
C ALA A 12 5.07 -15.39 6.14
N ASN A 13 4.25 -14.48 6.67
CA ASN A 13 3.58 -13.45 5.86
C ASN A 13 4.60 -12.45 5.32
N ILE A 14 4.25 -11.76 4.22
CA ILE A 14 5.07 -10.67 3.69
C ILE A 14 4.27 -9.37 3.57
N VAL A 15 4.95 -8.24 3.77
CA VAL A 15 4.43 -6.91 3.46
C VAL A 15 5.48 -6.14 2.67
N ILE A 16 5.10 -5.69 1.48
CA ILE A 16 5.98 -5.09 0.48
C ILE A 16 5.74 -3.58 0.44
N ASN A 17 6.79 -2.78 0.61
CA ASN A 17 6.77 -1.33 0.48
C ASN A 17 7.44 -0.88 -0.82
N SER A 18 6.89 -1.30 -1.95
CA SER A 18 7.37 -0.94 -3.29
C SER A 18 6.17 -0.64 -4.19
N PRO A 19 6.34 0.08 -5.32
CA PRO A 19 5.27 0.22 -6.31
C PRO A 19 4.65 -1.12 -6.69
N ALA A 20 3.34 -1.15 -7.01
CA ALA A 20 2.60 -2.38 -7.27
C ALA A 20 3.27 -3.26 -8.35
N ARG A 21 3.73 -2.66 -9.45
CA ARG A 21 4.45 -3.38 -10.53
C ARG A 21 5.77 -4.03 -10.07
N VAL A 22 6.43 -3.47 -9.06
CA VAL A 22 7.64 -4.08 -8.48
C VAL A 22 7.24 -5.19 -7.50
N ALA A 23 6.13 -5.00 -6.78
CA ALA A 23 5.59 -6.01 -5.88
C ALA A 23 5.17 -7.28 -6.60
N THR A 24 4.69 -7.21 -7.85
CA THR A 24 4.31 -8.35 -8.68
C THR A 24 5.39 -9.44 -8.67
N SER A 25 6.61 -9.12 -9.09
CA SER A 25 7.70 -10.10 -9.15
C SER A 25 8.07 -10.68 -7.78
N LEU A 26 7.87 -9.92 -6.70
CA LEU A 26 8.13 -10.42 -5.34
C LEU A 26 7.03 -11.36 -4.87
N ILE A 27 5.77 -11.06 -5.21
CA ILE A 27 4.61 -11.91 -4.90
C ILE A 27 4.65 -13.20 -5.73
N GLU A 28 4.97 -13.12 -7.01
CA GLU A 28 5.17 -14.29 -7.87
C GLU A 28 6.25 -15.22 -7.31
N CYS A 29 7.44 -14.68 -7.02
CA CYS A 29 8.54 -15.45 -6.42
C CYS A 29 8.15 -16.06 -5.06
N PHE A 30 7.41 -15.33 -4.23
CA PHE A 30 6.91 -15.84 -2.96
C PHE A 30 5.93 -16.99 -3.16
N THR A 31 4.95 -16.82 -4.07
CA THR A 31 3.90 -17.81 -4.35
C THR A 31 4.50 -19.11 -4.92
N GLU A 32 5.40 -18.99 -5.91
CA GLU A 32 6.10 -20.14 -6.47
C GLU A 32 6.87 -20.90 -5.39
N THR A 33 7.69 -20.19 -4.59
CA THR A 33 8.45 -20.82 -3.51
C THR A 33 7.53 -21.42 -2.43
N TRP A 34 6.39 -20.76 -2.14
CA TRP A 34 5.40 -21.29 -1.19
C TRP A 34 4.85 -22.65 -1.64
N HIS A 35 4.42 -22.75 -2.91
CA HIS A 35 3.90 -24.01 -3.45
C HIS A 35 4.96 -25.11 -3.52
N GLU A 36 6.22 -24.76 -3.82
CA GLU A 36 7.33 -25.73 -3.79
C GLU A 36 7.59 -26.31 -2.39
N GLU A 37 7.53 -25.49 -1.35
CA GLU A 37 7.92 -25.86 0.01
C GLU A 37 6.73 -26.34 0.86
N GLN A 38 5.54 -25.75 0.66
CA GLN A 38 4.35 -25.99 1.48
C GLN A 38 3.25 -26.77 0.74
N GLY A 39 3.46 -27.08 -0.56
CA GLY A 39 2.46 -27.75 -1.40
C GLY A 39 1.22 -26.89 -1.66
N ASP A 40 0.07 -27.57 -1.85
CA ASP A 40 -1.22 -26.92 -2.15
C ASP A 40 -1.92 -26.33 -0.92
N THR A 41 -1.17 -25.88 0.07
CA THR A 41 -1.73 -25.17 1.22
C THR A 41 -2.16 -23.75 0.83
N SER A 42 -3.14 -23.19 1.56
CA SER A 42 -3.60 -21.81 1.32
C SER A 42 -2.45 -20.82 1.44
N LEU A 43 -2.41 -19.86 0.53
CA LEU A 43 -1.43 -18.78 0.56
C LEU A 43 -1.61 -17.93 1.83
N PRO A 44 -0.51 -17.50 2.46
CA PRO A 44 -0.55 -16.62 3.61
C PRO A 44 -0.84 -15.18 3.20
N MET A 45 -0.79 -14.24 4.15
CA MET A 45 -0.97 -12.83 3.83
C MET A 45 0.23 -12.29 3.05
N MET A 46 -0.03 -11.84 1.83
CA MET A 46 0.92 -11.18 0.94
C MET A 46 0.47 -9.73 0.76
N GLY A 47 1.00 -8.85 1.59
CA GLY A 47 0.56 -7.47 1.69
C GLY A 47 1.40 -6.48 0.89
N ILE A 48 0.75 -5.38 0.51
CA ILE A 48 1.44 -4.14 0.15
C ILE A 48 1.09 -3.04 1.14
N THR A 49 2.04 -2.13 1.43
CA THR A 49 1.80 -1.02 2.36
C THR A 49 1.87 0.33 1.68
N ARG A 50 0.93 1.23 2.02
CA ARG A 50 0.82 2.60 1.46
C ARG A 50 0.56 3.63 2.54
N GLN A 51 1.09 4.85 2.36
CA GLN A 51 0.48 6.00 3.01
C GLN A 51 -0.90 6.18 2.42
N LEU A 52 -1.90 6.39 3.28
CA LEU A 52 -3.29 6.55 2.86
C LEU A 52 -3.94 7.71 3.60
N TYR A 53 -4.63 8.56 2.83
CA TYR A 53 -5.46 9.62 3.38
C TYR A 53 -6.79 9.69 2.62
N VAL A 54 -7.88 9.60 3.35
CA VAL A 54 -9.25 9.67 2.82
C VAL A 54 -9.91 10.95 3.33
N ALA A 55 -10.54 11.71 2.43
CA ALA A 55 -11.39 12.83 2.77
C ALA A 55 -12.73 12.71 2.04
N ASP A 56 -13.67 13.63 2.31
CA ASP A 56 -15.01 13.57 1.71
C ASP A 56 -14.95 13.73 0.18
N THR A 57 -13.97 14.48 -0.33
CA THR A 57 -13.75 14.71 -1.77
C THR A 57 -12.28 14.54 -2.14
N ASP A 58 -12.02 14.24 -3.42
CA ASP A 58 -10.65 14.17 -3.96
C ASP A 58 -9.89 15.49 -3.80
N THR A 59 -10.58 16.62 -3.99
CA THR A 59 -9.99 17.96 -3.84
C THR A 59 -9.52 18.20 -2.40
N GLU A 60 -10.35 17.90 -1.41
CA GLU A 60 -9.98 18.05 0.00
C GLU A 60 -8.84 17.09 0.38
N ALA A 61 -8.93 15.85 -0.09
CA ALA A 61 -7.87 14.86 0.15
C ALA A 61 -6.53 15.32 -0.42
N GLU A 62 -6.51 15.86 -1.65
CA GLU A 62 -5.28 16.33 -2.29
C GLU A 62 -4.71 17.58 -1.62
N VAL A 63 -5.56 18.57 -1.31
CA VAL A 63 -5.16 19.82 -0.63
C VAL A 63 -4.47 19.51 0.70
N ARG A 64 -4.94 18.51 1.45
CA ARG A 64 -4.35 18.15 2.74
C ARG A 64 -3.27 17.09 2.65
N GLY A 65 -3.43 16.11 1.78
CA GLY A 65 -2.49 14.99 1.61
C GLY A 65 -1.14 15.41 1.04
N ARG A 66 -1.11 16.42 0.17
CA ARG A 66 0.12 16.94 -0.44
C ARG A 66 1.10 17.51 0.61
N PRO A 67 0.75 18.50 1.44
CA PRO A 67 1.65 18.99 2.47
C PRO A 67 2.03 17.93 3.50
N ALA A 68 1.12 17.01 3.83
CA ALA A 68 1.44 15.89 4.72
C ALA A 68 2.51 14.96 4.12
N PHE A 69 2.42 14.67 2.81
CA PHE A 69 3.46 13.93 2.11
C PHE A 69 4.79 14.66 2.11
N ASP A 70 4.81 15.95 1.82
CA ASP A 70 6.03 16.76 1.77
C ASP A 70 6.73 16.78 3.14
N SER A 71 5.97 16.96 4.22
CA SER A 71 6.47 16.89 5.61
C SER A 71 7.04 15.51 5.95
N TRP A 72 6.30 14.45 5.58
CA TRP A 72 6.77 13.08 5.77
C TRP A 72 8.04 12.80 4.96
N PHE A 73 8.06 13.17 3.68
CA PHE A 73 9.20 12.90 2.80
C PHE A 73 10.46 13.64 3.24
N ALA A 74 10.33 14.88 3.71
CA ALA A 74 11.44 15.64 4.26
C ALA A 74 12.10 14.93 5.46
N SER A 75 11.30 14.36 6.37
CA SER A 75 11.80 13.56 7.50
C SER A 75 12.39 12.23 7.04
N PHE A 76 11.68 11.51 6.16
CA PHE A 76 12.06 10.20 5.68
C PHE A 76 13.37 10.21 4.89
N SER A 77 13.57 11.23 4.04
CA SER A 77 14.74 11.36 3.19
C SER A 77 15.93 12.06 3.84
N LYS A 78 15.77 12.65 5.04
CA LYS A 78 16.76 13.49 5.70
C LYS A 78 18.16 12.88 5.75
N LEU A 79 18.27 11.63 6.17
CA LEU A 79 19.58 10.96 6.29
C LEU A 79 20.21 10.72 4.90
N TRP A 80 19.41 10.36 3.91
CA TRP A 80 19.91 10.17 2.53
C TRP A 80 20.41 11.46 1.92
N GLN A 81 19.67 12.55 2.12
CA GLN A 81 20.11 13.89 1.69
C GLN A 81 21.41 14.32 2.40
N THR A 82 21.51 14.05 3.71
CA THR A 82 22.69 14.39 4.51
C THR A 82 23.95 13.62 4.06
N PHE A 83 23.80 12.33 3.72
CA PHE A 83 24.92 11.46 3.37
C PHE A 83 25.07 11.21 1.86
N GLY A 84 24.29 11.88 1.01
CA GLY A 84 24.40 11.79 -0.44
C GLY A 84 23.99 10.44 -1.04
N ALA A 85 23.20 9.65 -0.31
CA ALA A 85 22.77 8.32 -0.74
C ALA A 85 21.23 8.18 -0.72
N ASN A 86 20.64 7.72 -1.84
CA ASN A 86 19.24 7.33 -1.90
C ASN A 86 19.14 5.85 -2.35
N PRO A 87 19.20 4.89 -1.41
CA PRO A 87 19.31 3.47 -1.73
C PRO A 87 18.05 2.89 -2.34
N ILE A 88 16.90 3.50 -2.15
CA ILE A 88 15.60 2.95 -2.60
C ILE A 88 14.93 3.75 -3.71
N ARG A 89 15.52 4.84 -4.19
CA ARG A 89 15.01 5.68 -5.28
C ARG A 89 13.51 6.00 -5.13
N TYR A 90 13.09 6.35 -3.92
CA TYR A 90 11.70 6.67 -3.62
C TYR A 90 11.30 7.96 -4.36
N PRO A 91 10.06 8.07 -4.89
CA PRO A 91 9.58 9.29 -5.53
C PRO A 91 9.69 10.48 -4.57
N ASP A 92 10.25 11.60 -5.07
CA ASP A 92 10.65 12.75 -4.27
C ASP A 92 9.58 13.85 -4.17
N ASN A 93 8.45 13.65 -4.81
CA ASN A 93 7.31 14.58 -4.76
C ASN A 93 5.98 13.82 -4.80
N PHE A 94 4.94 14.49 -4.34
CA PHE A 94 3.59 13.93 -4.19
C PHE A 94 3.04 13.34 -5.50
N ASP A 95 3.15 14.06 -6.63
CA ASP A 95 2.58 13.61 -7.89
C ASP A 95 3.30 12.37 -8.42
N ALA A 96 4.62 12.33 -8.31
CA ALA A 96 5.41 11.16 -8.65
C ALA A 96 5.10 9.96 -7.73
N ALA A 97 4.87 10.22 -6.44
CA ALA A 97 4.50 9.19 -5.46
C ALA A 97 3.11 8.60 -5.75
N ARG A 98 2.12 9.44 -6.08
CA ARG A 98 0.80 9.00 -6.53
C ARG A 98 0.89 8.17 -7.81
N LYS A 99 1.57 8.69 -8.83
CA LYS A 99 1.77 7.98 -10.09
C LYS A 99 2.47 6.61 -9.93
N ALA A 100 3.38 6.50 -8.98
CA ALA A 100 4.05 5.25 -8.65
C ALA A 100 3.20 4.31 -7.78
N GLY A 101 2.02 4.74 -7.31
CA GLY A 101 1.14 3.98 -6.44
C GLY A 101 1.74 3.66 -5.06
N VAL A 102 2.64 4.53 -4.54
CA VAL A 102 3.23 4.35 -3.20
C VAL A 102 2.52 5.16 -2.13
N ILE A 103 1.60 6.04 -2.54
CA ILE A 103 0.67 6.78 -1.69
C ILE A 103 -0.71 6.74 -2.35
N THR A 104 -1.76 6.61 -1.55
CA THR A 104 -3.16 6.61 -1.97
C THR A 104 -3.89 7.73 -1.23
N VAL A 105 -4.41 8.71 -1.98
CA VAL A 105 -5.03 9.91 -1.42
C VAL A 105 -6.25 10.27 -2.27
N GLY A 106 -7.44 10.32 -1.67
CA GLY A 106 -8.66 10.62 -2.41
C GLY A 106 -9.93 10.48 -1.58
N SER A 107 -11.07 10.64 -2.26
CA SER A 107 -12.38 10.26 -1.74
C SER A 107 -12.47 8.73 -1.56
N PRO A 108 -13.48 8.22 -0.82
CA PRO A 108 -13.69 6.79 -0.69
C PRO A 108 -13.76 6.05 -2.04
N ASP A 109 -14.39 6.64 -3.06
CA ASP A 109 -14.51 6.05 -4.40
C ASP A 109 -13.14 5.93 -5.07
N THR A 110 -12.34 6.99 -5.07
CA THR A 110 -10.99 7.01 -5.62
C THR A 110 -10.09 6.02 -4.89
N VAL A 111 -10.17 5.98 -3.56
CA VAL A 111 -9.36 5.05 -2.75
C VAL A 111 -9.72 3.59 -3.04
N ARG A 112 -11.03 3.26 -3.19
CA ARG A 112 -11.46 1.92 -3.60
C ARG A 112 -10.88 1.52 -4.96
N ALA A 113 -10.98 2.42 -5.94
CA ALA A 113 -10.48 2.17 -7.28
C ALA A 113 -8.95 1.96 -7.28
N GLU A 114 -8.19 2.80 -6.59
CA GLU A 114 -6.73 2.69 -6.50
C GLU A 114 -6.28 1.39 -5.77
N ILE A 115 -6.97 0.99 -4.71
CA ILE A 115 -6.68 -0.28 -4.00
C ILE A 115 -6.96 -1.47 -4.92
N THR A 116 -8.11 -1.48 -5.60
CA THR A 116 -8.48 -2.54 -6.54
C THR A 116 -7.43 -2.69 -7.65
N GLU A 117 -7.07 -1.58 -8.31
CA GLU A 117 -6.03 -1.59 -9.35
C GLU A 117 -4.70 -2.16 -8.82
N GLN A 118 -4.29 -1.73 -7.63
CA GLN A 118 -3.03 -2.18 -7.06
C GLN A 118 -3.06 -3.67 -6.66
N GLN A 119 -4.21 -4.19 -6.20
CA GLN A 119 -4.39 -5.61 -5.93
C GLN A 119 -4.32 -6.42 -7.23
N GLU A 120 -5.03 -5.99 -8.27
CA GLU A 120 -5.02 -6.65 -9.60
C GLU A 120 -3.62 -6.67 -10.22
N VAL A 121 -2.89 -5.55 -10.15
CA VAL A 121 -1.54 -5.45 -10.71
C VAL A 121 -0.52 -6.27 -9.93
N SER A 122 -0.58 -6.25 -8.60
CA SER A 122 0.44 -6.87 -7.74
C SER A 122 0.17 -8.32 -7.40
N GLY A 123 -1.10 -8.76 -7.43
CA GLY A 123 -1.52 -10.07 -6.91
C GLY A 123 -1.55 -10.14 -5.38
N CYS A 124 -1.47 -9.00 -4.67
CA CYS A 124 -1.54 -9.00 -3.21
C CYS A 124 -2.95 -9.36 -2.71
N ASN A 125 -3.02 -10.10 -1.62
CA ASN A 125 -4.26 -10.47 -0.93
C ASN A 125 -4.44 -9.74 0.42
N TYR A 126 -3.56 -8.80 0.75
CA TYR A 126 -3.61 -8.05 1.99
C TYR A 126 -3.17 -6.61 1.78
N TRP A 127 -3.91 -5.66 2.38
CA TRP A 127 -3.63 -4.23 2.29
C TRP A 127 -3.26 -3.66 3.64
N VAL A 128 -2.18 -2.89 3.71
CA VAL A 128 -1.71 -2.22 4.93
C VAL A 128 -1.67 -0.72 4.74
N SER A 129 -2.54 0.01 5.43
CA SER A 129 -2.61 1.47 5.40
C SER A 129 -1.77 2.10 6.51
N ARG A 130 -0.97 3.10 6.15
CA ARG A 130 -0.30 4.01 7.09
C ARG A 130 -1.05 5.34 7.04
N MET A 131 -1.94 5.57 8.01
CA MET A 131 -2.89 6.69 7.99
C MET A 131 -2.45 7.87 8.85
N ALA A 132 -1.40 7.71 9.65
CA ALA A 132 -0.78 8.80 10.42
C ALA A 132 0.62 9.05 9.84
N TYR A 133 0.79 10.10 9.04
CA TYR A 133 2.07 10.44 8.43
C TYR A 133 2.23 11.95 8.24
N GLY A 134 3.47 12.40 8.15
CA GLY A 134 3.81 13.81 7.97
C GLY A 134 3.35 14.65 9.15
N ASP A 135 2.61 15.70 8.84
CA ASP A 135 2.05 16.65 9.81
C ASP A 135 0.51 16.51 9.97
N LEU A 136 -0.05 15.36 9.57
CA LEU A 136 -1.46 15.06 9.85
C LEU A 136 -1.71 15.07 11.35
N THR A 137 -2.73 15.81 11.77
CA THR A 137 -3.17 15.81 13.17
C THR A 137 -3.82 14.48 13.53
N PHE A 138 -4.01 14.26 14.83
CA PHE A 138 -4.75 13.10 15.31
C PHE A 138 -6.19 13.08 14.76
N GLU A 139 -6.86 14.23 14.79
CA GLU A 139 -8.25 14.39 14.34
C GLU A 139 -8.39 14.12 12.84
N GLU A 140 -7.45 14.61 12.01
CA GLU A 140 -7.43 14.35 10.57
C GLU A 140 -7.19 12.87 10.27
N SER A 141 -6.25 12.24 10.97
CA SER A 141 -5.96 10.82 10.82
C SER A 141 -7.12 9.94 11.30
N ALA A 142 -7.76 10.29 12.42
CA ALA A 142 -8.92 9.58 12.94
C ALA A 142 -10.12 9.67 11.97
N ARG A 143 -10.44 10.89 11.47
CA ARG A 143 -11.51 11.06 10.47
C ARG A 143 -11.24 10.27 9.19
N SER A 144 -9.99 10.29 8.69
CA SER A 144 -9.60 9.50 7.52
C SER A 144 -9.78 8.00 7.77
N LEU A 145 -9.44 7.51 8.96
CA LEU A 145 -9.65 6.12 9.36
C LEU A 145 -11.15 5.78 9.44
N ASP A 146 -11.98 6.66 10.00
CA ASP A 146 -13.42 6.46 10.09
C ASP A 146 -14.06 6.36 8.72
N LEU A 147 -13.70 7.26 7.77
CA LEU A 147 -14.16 7.19 6.38
C LEU A 147 -13.70 5.89 5.70
N PHE A 148 -12.45 5.52 5.88
CA PHE A 148 -11.92 4.27 5.34
C PHE A 148 -12.68 3.05 5.88
N ALA A 149 -12.92 3.00 7.18
CA ALA A 149 -13.63 1.90 7.83
C ALA A 149 -15.11 1.80 7.42
N ALA A 150 -15.76 2.96 7.28
CA ALA A 150 -17.18 3.01 6.95
C ALA A 150 -17.47 2.78 5.46
N GLU A 151 -16.63 3.32 4.57
CA GLU A 151 -16.95 3.39 3.15
C GLU A 151 -16.02 2.60 2.23
N VAL A 152 -14.77 2.35 2.64
CA VAL A 152 -13.80 1.61 1.82
C VAL A 152 -13.72 0.13 2.21
N MET A 153 -13.52 -0.18 3.49
CA MET A 153 -13.35 -1.56 3.95
C MET A 153 -14.52 -2.50 3.60
N PRO A 154 -15.81 -2.09 3.72
CA PRO A 154 -16.92 -2.99 3.41
C PRO A 154 -16.91 -3.47 1.96
N TYR A 155 -16.49 -2.61 1.03
CA TYR A 155 -16.39 -2.97 -0.39
C TYR A 155 -15.52 -4.23 -0.62
N PHE A 156 -14.38 -4.32 0.07
CA PHE A 156 -13.44 -5.45 -0.08
C PHE A 156 -13.90 -6.71 0.67
N ARG A 157 -14.58 -6.56 1.80
CA ARG A 157 -15.19 -7.70 2.51
C ARG A 157 -16.28 -8.38 1.69
N ASP A 158 -17.09 -7.57 1.00
CA ASP A 158 -18.18 -8.08 0.16
C ASP A 158 -17.68 -8.74 -1.13
N VAL A 159 -16.49 -8.34 -1.62
CA VAL A 159 -15.84 -8.97 -2.78
C VAL A 159 -15.33 -10.38 -2.44
N GLU A 160 -14.77 -10.60 -1.25
CA GLU A 160 -14.37 -11.93 -0.79
C GLU A 160 -15.57 -12.88 -0.64
N ALA A 161 -16.77 -12.35 -0.37
CA ALA A 161 -18.02 -13.11 -0.27
C ALA A 161 -18.70 -13.41 -1.62
N ARG A 162 -18.22 -12.78 -2.73
CA ARG A 162 -18.78 -13.02 -4.07
C ARG A 162 -18.14 -14.26 -4.68
N PRO A 163 -18.92 -15.25 -5.14
CA PRO A 163 -18.36 -16.35 -5.94
C PRO A 163 -17.68 -15.76 -7.19
N ALA A 164 -16.52 -16.30 -7.55
CA ALA A 164 -15.84 -15.93 -8.78
C ALA A 164 -16.84 -16.00 -9.95
N ALA A 165 -16.94 -14.90 -10.71
CA ALA A 165 -17.75 -14.91 -11.93
C ALA A 165 -17.15 -15.92 -12.91
N GLU A 166 -17.97 -16.90 -13.32
CA GLU A 166 -17.62 -17.90 -14.33
C GLU A 166 -17.32 -17.26 -15.69
#